data_832825bf025bd3ecaf9eeedf81e31c7b
#
_entry.id   832825bf025bd3ecaf9eeedf81e31c7b
#
_cell.length_a   1.000
_cell.length_b   1.000
_cell.length_c   1.000
_cell.angle_alpha   90.00
_cell.angle_beta   90.00
_cell.angle_gamma   90.00
#
_symmetry.space_group_name_H-M   'P 1'
#
loop_
_entity.id
_entity.type
_entity.pdbx_description
1 polymer ?
#
loop_
_entity_poly.entity_id
_entity_poly.type
_entity_poly.pdbx_seq_one_letter_code
_entity_poly.pdbx_strand_id
1 'polypeptide(L)'
;EILIGLVGSEMCIRDRLAKDLKANVPSRIVDGNEAREICPILSDYVEQALYSEMDGHANPMVTTLAYYRAARRLGVDYITGENVIALEKMHGCCRKVLTEAGNVYEAEHIVLAAGFNSRRIAKTVGLWIPFLKRVDECLITEVQPPMTKVRLSSADGNFYGSQTKHGSFIFGGNTNLERYEECYDDRPINTGKQSPDKCRAIGKFIPALKDVKVVRHWAGWLDSMVDRLPIIQEIPEVPGLVLACGFSGHGFAIGPAVGKIV
;
A
#
# COMPACT_ATOMS: atom_id res chain seq x y z
N GLU A 1 10.06 16.43 -8.84
CA GLU A 1 11.19 15.60 -8.39
C GLU A 1 10.89 15.08 -7.02
N ILE A 2 10.98 13.79 -6.85
CA ILE A 2 10.50 13.11 -5.65
C ILE A 2 11.55 12.07 -5.29
N LEU A 3 12.06 12.20 -4.08
CA LEU A 3 13.19 11.45 -3.58
C LEU A 3 12.75 10.57 -2.42
N ILE A 4 13.09 9.29 -2.45
CA ILE A 4 13.00 8.44 -1.26
C ILE A 4 14.38 8.31 -0.63
N GLY A 5 14.46 8.70 0.64
CA GLY A 5 15.57 8.32 1.51
C GLY A 5 15.16 7.13 2.36
N LEU A 6 15.80 5.99 2.21
CA LEU A 6 15.73 4.90 3.18
C LEU A 6 16.82 5.14 4.20
N VAL A 7 16.42 5.45 5.43
CA VAL A 7 17.32 5.49 6.58
C VAL A 7 17.14 4.19 7.36
N GLY A 8 18.23 3.49 7.62
CA GLY A 8 18.18 2.21 8.32
C GLY A 8 19.60 1.73 8.67
N SER A 9 19.70 0.53 9.25
CA SER A 9 21.02 -0.09 9.43
C SER A 9 21.73 -0.22 8.09
N GLU A 10 23.05 -0.13 8.11
CA GLU A 10 23.89 -0.21 6.90
C GLU A 10 23.54 -1.45 6.05
N MET A 11 23.26 -2.58 6.68
CA MET A 11 22.88 -3.82 6.01
C MET A 11 21.57 -3.66 5.23
N CYS A 12 20.53 -3.06 5.81
CA CYS A 12 19.24 -2.84 5.15
C CYS A 12 19.38 -1.92 3.93
N ILE A 13 20.20 -0.87 4.03
CA ILE A 13 20.48 0.08 2.94
C ILE A 13 21.20 -0.63 1.79
N ARG A 14 22.22 -1.42 2.08
CA ARG A 14 23.00 -2.17 1.08
C ARG A 14 22.16 -3.25 0.38
N ASP A 15 21.36 -4.01 1.13
CA ASP A 15 20.46 -5.03 0.58
C ASP A 15 19.43 -4.39 -0.37
N ARG A 16 18.92 -3.23 0.00
CA ARG A 16 17.98 -2.51 -0.87
C ARG A 16 18.67 -1.99 -2.12
N LEU A 17 19.86 -1.37 -2.00
CA LEU A 17 20.62 -0.93 -3.15
C LEU A 17 20.90 -2.06 -4.14
N ALA A 18 21.29 -3.24 -3.65
CA ALA A 18 21.54 -4.40 -4.51
C ALA A 18 20.27 -4.82 -5.30
N LYS A 19 19.10 -4.76 -4.68
CA LYS A 19 17.82 -5.05 -5.35
C LYS A 19 17.46 -3.98 -6.38
N ASP A 20 17.65 -2.71 -6.04
CA ASP A 20 17.34 -1.59 -6.92
C ASP A 20 18.23 -1.63 -8.17
N LEU A 21 19.53 -1.84 -8.02
CA LEU A 21 20.47 -1.96 -9.14
C LEU A 21 20.14 -3.18 -10.02
N LYS A 22 19.78 -4.32 -9.43
CA LYS A 22 19.33 -5.50 -10.18
C LYS A 22 18.06 -5.23 -11.00
N ALA A 23 17.20 -4.34 -10.49
CA ALA A 23 15.97 -3.89 -11.17
C ALA A 23 16.20 -2.71 -12.12
N ASN A 24 17.46 -2.29 -12.37
CA ASN A 24 17.83 -1.10 -13.14
C ASN A 24 17.22 0.21 -12.59
N VAL A 25 17.00 0.27 -11.27
CA VAL A 25 16.60 1.50 -10.58
C VAL A 25 17.87 2.26 -10.18
N PRO A 26 18.10 3.49 -10.66
CA PRO A 26 19.28 4.27 -10.32
C PRO A 26 19.19 4.77 -8.88
N SER A 27 19.71 3.97 -7.97
CA SER A 27 19.83 4.29 -6.55
C SER A 27 21.28 4.33 -6.13
N ARG A 28 21.59 5.15 -5.12
CA ARG A 28 22.93 5.25 -4.55
C ARG A 28 22.89 5.52 -3.05
N ILE A 29 23.93 5.13 -2.34
CA ILE A 29 24.09 5.48 -0.93
C ILE A 29 24.66 6.90 -0.87
N VAL A 30 24.10 7.70 0.01
CA VAL A 30 24.58 9.05 0.36
C VAL A 30 24.93 9.07 1.84
N ASP A 31 25.96 9.84 2.21
CA ASP A 31 26.28 10.07 3.61
C ASP A 31 25.29 11.05 4.27
N GLY A 32 25.41 11.23 5.59
CA GLY A 32 24.50 12.09 6.34
C GLY A 32 24.56 13.55 5.92
N ASN A 33 25.71 14.06 5.48
CA ASN A 33 25.86 15.45 5.03
C ASN A 33 25.11 15.65 3.72
N GLU A 34 25.37 14.80 2.73
CA GLU A 34 24.68 14.84 1.45
C GLU A 34 23.16 14.59 1.63
N ALA A 35 22.76 13.69 2.54
CA ALA A 35 21.36 13.47 2.87
C ALA A 35 20.68 14.73 3.39
N ARG A 36 21.36 15.54 4.22
CA ARG A 36 20.88 16.82 4.72
C ARG A 36 20.90 17.94 3.67
N GLU A 37 21.81 17.92 2.72
CA GLU A 37 21.76 18.82 1.55
C GLU A 37 20.53 18.55 0.70
N ILE A 38 20.18 17.27 0.49
CA ILE A 38 18.99 16.86 -0.27
C ILE A 38 17.71 17.14 0.53
N CYS A 39 17.72 16.86 1.84
CA CYS A 39 16.57 16.99 2.73
C CYS A 39 16.99 17.69 4.05
N PRO A 40 16.97 19.03 4.10
CA PRO A 40 17.51 19.82 5.23
C PRO A 40 16.81 19.62 6.57
N ILE A 41 15.66 18.97 6.60
CA ILE A 41 14.93 18.68 7.85
C ILE A 41 15.44 17.45 8.60
N LEU A 42 16.36 16.69 8.00
CA LEU A 42 16.94 15.50 8.63
C LEU A 42 17.90 15.88 9.78
N SER A 43 17.84 15.11 10.84
CA SER A 43 18.74 15.26 11.99
C SER A 43 20.13 14.66 11.71
N ASP A 44 21.09 15.02 12.57
CA ASP A 44 22.44 14.43 12.56
C ASP A 44 22.44 12.94 12.94
N TYR A 45 21.32 12.42 13.45
CA TYR A 45 21.14 10.98 13.66
C TYR A 45 21.19 10.17 12.35
N VAL A 46 20.93 10.82 11.22
CA VAL A 46 21.02 10.19 9.89
C VAL A 46 22.46 10.19 9.42
N GLU A 47 23.11 9.05 9.56
CA GLU A 47 24.53 8.88 9.14
C GLU A 47 24.65 8.57 7.65
N GLN A 48 23.66 7.85 7.10
CA GLN A 48 23.60 7.52 5.68
C GLN A 48 22.17 7.23 5.24
N ALA A 49 21.89 7.34 3.95
CA ALA A 49 20.61 7.03 3.35
C ALA A 49 20.79 6.40 1.95
N LEU A 50 19.79 5.64 1.53
CA LEU A 50 19.63 5.25 0.14
C LEU A 50 18.82 6.33 -0.58
N TYR A 51 19.39 6.89 -1.62
CA TYR A 51 18.79 7.91 -2.45
C TYR A 51 18.39 7.37 -3.81
N SER A 52 17.17 7.65 -4.26
CA SER A 52 16.67 7.27 -5.58
C SER A 52 15.91 8.44 -6.21
N GLU A 53 16.32 8.83 -7.42
CA GLU A 53 15.67 9.92 -8.17
C GLU A 53 14.36 9.50 -8.85
N MET A 54 14.18 8.20 -9.05
CA MET A 54 13.01 7.65 -9.75
C MET A 54 11.81 7.38 -8.85
N ASP A 55 11.97 7.53 -7.56
CA ASP A 55 10.88 7.25 -6.64
C ASP A 55 9.92 8.43 -6.50
N GLY A 56 8.71 8.15 -6.03
CA GLY A 56 7.69 9.17 -5.99
C GLY A 56 6.50 8.86 -5.10
N HIS A 57 5.60 9.82 -5.03
CA HIS A 57 4.29 9.61 -4.44
C HIS A 57 3.18 10.20 -5.31
N ALA A 58 2.02 9.59 -5.26
CA ALA A 58 0.81 10.09 -5.90
C ALA A 58 -0.31 10.18 -4.86
N ASN A 59 -1.23 11.10 -5.07
CA ASN A 59 -2.43 11.16 -4.25
C ASN A 59 -3.36 10.01 -4.68
N PRO A 60 -3.65 9.02 -3.80
CA PRO A 60 -4.40 7.83 -4.19
C PRO A 60 -5.83 8.15 -4.62
N MET A 61 -6.49 9.13 -4.00
CA MET A 61 -7.85 9.52 -4.33
C MET A 61 -7.93 10.13 -5.73
N VAL A 62 -7.01 11.05 -6.06
CA VAL A 62 -6.96 11.71 -7.36
C VAL A 62 -6.58 10.71 -8.46
N THR A 63 -5.60 9.84 -8.19
CA THR A 63 -5.15 8.82 -9.14
C THR A 63 -6.27 7.83 -9.46
N THR A 64 -6.93 7.28 -8.43
CA THR A 64 -8.06 6.34 -8.63
C THR A 64 -9.20 7.00 -9.38
N LEU A 65 -9.54 8.26 -9.06
CA LEU A 65 -10.57 9.00 -9.78
C LEU A 65 -10.18 9.26 -11.26
N ALA A 66 -8.91 9.49 -11.55
CA ALA A 66 -8.43 9.66 -12.92
C ALA A 66 -8.59 8.38 -13.73
N TYR A 67 -8.21 7.21 -13.17
CA TYR A 67 -8.46 5.91 -13.80
C TYR A 67 -9.94 5.62 -14.00
N TYR A 68 -10.78 5.87 -12.99
CA TYR A 68 -12.23 5.75 -13.11
C TYR A 68 -12.80 6.56 -14.28
N ARG A 69 -12.42 7.84 -14.38
CA ARG A 69 -12.89 8.72 -15.45
C ARG A 69 -12.39 8.27 -16.82
N ALA A 70 -11.16 7.82 -16.91
CA ALA A 70 -10.58 7.31 -18.16
C ALA A 70 -11.30 6.04 -18.63
N ALA A 71 -11.49 5.08 -17.73
CA ALA A 71 -12.16 3.81 -18.03
C ALA A 71 -13.63 4.04 -18.46
N ARG A 72 -14.35 4.95 -17.79
CA ARG A 72 -15.72 5.33 -18.22
C ARG A 72 -15.77 5.90 -19.62
N ARG A 73 -14.81 6.73 -20.00
CA ARG A 73 -14.70 7.24 -21.39
C ARG A 73 -14.46 6.14 -22.43
N LEU A 74 -13.88 5.02 -21.99
CA LEU A 74 -13.64 3.84 -22.82
C LEU A 74 -14.80 2.83 -22.80
N GLY A 75 -15.93 3.18 -22.17
CA GLY A 75 -17.13 2.35 -22.15
C GLY A 75 -17.23 1.36 -21.00
N VAL A 76 -16.38 1.48 -19.97
CA VAL A 76 -16.48 0.63 -18.78
C VAL A 76 -17.66 1.06 -17.91
N ASP A 77 -18.54 0.12 -17.59
CA ASP A 77 -19.62 0.33 -16.62
C ASP A 77 -19.12 0.11 -15.19
N TYR A 78 -19.45 1.05 -14.32
CA TYR A 78 -19.14 0.98 -12.89
C TYR A 78 -20.44 0.86 -12.08
N ILE A 79 -20.57 -0.21 -11.36
CA ILE A 79 -21.67 -0.45 -10.44
C ILE A 79 -21.15 -0.17 -9.03
N THR A 80 -21.64 0.88 -8.43
CA THR A 80 -21.25 1.33 -7.09
C THR A 80 -22.36 1.10 -6.09
N GLY A 81 -22.02 0.97 -4.80
CA GLY A 81 -22.99 0.74 -3.74
C GLY A 81 -23.46 -0.71 -3.63
N GLU A 82 -22.85 -1.64 -4.37
CA GLU A 82 -23.12 -3.07 -4.29
C GLU A 82 -21.96 -3.84 -3.70
N ASN A 83 -22.25 -4.66 -2.69
CA ASN A 83 -21.27 -5.53 -2.07
C ASN A 83 -21.32 -6.92 -2.72
N VAL A 84 -20.19 -7.35 -3.30
CA VAL A 84 -20.05 -8.71 -3.85
C VAL A 84 -19.92 -9.69 -2.69
N ILE A 85 -20.79 -10.70 -2.68
CA ILE A 85 -20.82 -11.73 -1.63
C ILE A 85 -20.33 -13.09 -2.10
N ALA A 86 -20.53 -13.43 -3.39
CA ALA A 86 -20.18 -14.75 -3.92
C ALA A 86 -19.84 -14.70 -5.40
N LEU A 87 -19.14 -15.75 -5.82
CA LEU A 87 -18.99 -16.19 -7.21
C LEU A 87 -19.72 -17.51 -7.38
N GLU A 88 -20.20 -17.80 -8.60
CA GLU A 88 -20.79 -19.10 -8.95
C GLU A 88 -20.23 -19.65 -10.23
N LYS A 89 -20.19 -21.00 -10.29
CA LYS A 89 -19.80 -21.75 -11.48
C LYS A 89 -21.03 -22.11 -12.33
N MET A 90 -20.91 -21.93 -13.63
CA MET A 90 -21.82 -22.48 -14.65
C MET A 90 -21.04 -23.39 -15.56
N HIS A 91 -21.52 -24.63 -15.75
CA HIS A 91 -20.86 -25.62 -16.59
C HIS A 91 -19.35 -25.79 -16.27
N GLY A 92 -19.02 -25.76 -14.98
CA GLY A 92 -17.63 -25.91 -14.50
C GLY A 92 -16.76 -24.66 -14.52
N CYS A 93 -17.18 -23.57 -15.17
CA CYS A 93 -16.46 -22.30 -15.24
C CYS A 93 -17.06 -21.25 -14.31
N CYS A 94 -16.22 -20.37 -13.74
CA CYS A 94 -16.67 -19.21 -12.97
C CYS A 94 -17.30 -18.19 -13.93
N ARG A 95 -18.59 -17.92 -13.79
CA ARG A 95 -19.36 -17.10 -14.74
C ARG A 95 -20.26 -16.07 -14.09
N LYS A 96 -20.53 -16.17 -12.79
CA LYS A 96 -21.47 -15.28 -12.12
C LYS A 96 -20.85 -14.61 -10.91
N VAL A 97 -21.24 -13.34 -10.73
CA VAL A 97 -20.96 -12.52 -9.56
C VAL A 97 -22.27 -12.20 -8.89
N LEU A 98 -22.40 -12.51 -7.60
CA LEU A 98 -23.60 -12.26 -6.81
C LEU A 98 -23.34 -11.14 -5.82
N THR A 99 -24.32 -10.27 -5.67
CA THR A 99 -24.26 -9.15 -4.72
C THR A 99 -25.25 -9.32 -3.56
N GLU A 100 -24.98 -8.62 -2.47
CA GLU A 100 -25.85 -8.59 -1.29
C GLU A 100 -27.25 -8.04 -1.61
N ALA A 101 -27.36 -7.17 -2.60
CA ALA A 101 -28.63 -6.65 -3.11
C ALA A 101 -29.45 -7.67 -3.90
N GLY A 102 -28.91 -8.87 -4.16
CA GLY A 102 -29.57 -9.93 -4.93
C GLY A 102 -29.36 -9.82 -6.44
N ASN A 103 -28.54 -8.88 -6.91
CA ASN A 103 -28.20 -8.77 -8.32
C ASN A 103 -27.20 -9.84 -8.73
N VAL A 104 -27.32 -10.31 -9.97
CA VAL A 104 -26.42 -11.32 -10.57
C VAL A 104 -25.87 -10.75 -11.87
N TYR A 105 -24.54 -10.79 -11.99
CA TYR A 105 -23.81 -10.37 -13.18
C TYR A 105 -23.13 -11.58 -13.80
N GLU A 106 -23.21 -11.71 -15.12
CA GLU A 106 -22.62 -12.82 -15.87
C GLU A 106 -21.51 -12.31 -16.79
N ALA A 107 -20.38 -13.04 -16.85
CA ALA A 107 -19.25 -12.75 -17.73
C ALA A 107 -18.50 -14.02 -18.13
N GLU A 108 -17.79 -13.97 -19.26
CA GLU A 108 -16.90 -15.05 -19.68
C GLU A 108 -15.64 -15.14 -18.82
N HIS A 109 -15.14 -14.01 -18.36
CA HIS A 109 -14.00 -13.91 -17.47
C HIS A 109 -14.32 -12.99 -16.31
N ILE A 110 -13.93 -13.40 -15.11
CA ILE A 110 -14.10 -12.64 -13.89
C ILE A 110 -12.73 -12.39 -13.28
N VAL A 111 -12.40 -11.13 -13.04
CA VAL A 111 -11.19 -10.73 -12.31
C VAL A 111 -11.56 -10.43 -10.86
N LEU A 112 -11.04 -11.22 -9.93
CA LEU A 112 -11.21 -11.01 -8.51
C LEU A 112 -10.08 -10.14 -7.95
N ALA A 113 -10.34 -8.84 -7.83
CA ALA A 113 -9.42 -7.81 -7.36
C ALA A 113 -9.97 -7.10 -6.11
N ALA A 114 -10.58 -7.86 -5.19
CA ALA A 114 -11.28 -7.33 -4.02
C ALA A 114 -10.38 -7.15 -2.78
N GLY A 115 -9.04 -7.12 -2.98
CA GLY A 115 -8.06 -6.96 -1.91
C GLY A 115 -8.29 -7.97 -0.79
N PHE A 116 -8.37 -7.52 0.43
CA PHE A 116 -8.58 -8.35 1.61
C PHE A 116 -9.85 -9.25 1.52
N ASN A 117 -10.93 -8.79 0.86
CA ASN A 117 -12.16 -9.57 0.70
C ASN A 117 -12.04 -10.70 -0.33
N SER A 118 -10.98 -10.75 -1.13
CA SER A 118 -10.81 -11.76 -2.17
C SER A 118 -10.85 -13.19 -1.62
N ARG A 119 -10.29 -13.44 -0.40
CA ARG A 119 -10.35 -14.77 0.24
C ARG A 119 -11.80 -15.20 0.48
N ARG A 120 -12.62 -14.34 1.08
CA ARG A 120 -14.03 -14.66 1.40
C ARG A 120 -14.80 -14.98 0.12
N ILE A 121 -14.62 -14.16 -0.91
CA ILE A 121 -15.31 -14.34 -2.19
C ILE A 121 -14.80 -15.59 -2.92
N ALA A 122 -13.50 -15.84 -2.98
CA ALA A 122 -12.91 -17.02 -3.62
C ALA A 122 -13.35 -18.34 -2.95
N LYS A 123 -13.57 -18.34 -1.64
CA LYS A 123 -14.05 -19.52 -0.89
C LYS A 123 -15.39 -20.03 -1.41
N THR A 124 -16.24 -19.17 -1.99
CA THR A 124 -17.56 -19.58 -2.56
C THR A 124 -17.44 -20.48 -3.78
N VAL A 125 -16.30 -20.46 -4.48
CA VAL A 125 -15.98 -21.36 -5.60
C VAL A 125 -14.96 -22.43 -5.24
N GLY A 126 -14.69 -22.62 -3.93
CA GLY A 126 -13.81 -23.67 -3.40
C GLY A 126 -12.32 -23.32 -3.37
N LEU A 127 -11.95 -22.04 -3.54
CA LEU A 127 -10.55 -21.61 -3.48
C LEU A 127 -10.19 -21.06 -2.09
N TRP A 128 -9.00 -21.44 -1.62
CA TRP A 128 -8.41 -20.91 -0.41
C TRP A 128 -7.21 -20.02 -0.75
N ILE A 129 -7.23 -18.75 -0.32
CA ILE A 129 -6.12 -17.81 -0.51
C ILE A 129 -5.44 -17.57 0.85
N PRO A 130 -4.13 -17.86 0.99
CA PRO A 130 -3.42 -17.82 2.28
C PRO A 130 -3.01 -16.40 2.69
N PHE A 131 -3.95 -15.49 2.85
CA PHE A 131 -3.66 -14.14 3.37
C PHE A 131 -3.37 -14.17 4.87
N LEU A 132 -2.44 -13.31 5.26
CA LEU A 132 -2.33 -12.80 6.62
C LEU A 132 -3.06 -11.46 6.69
N LYS A 133 -3.93 -11.29 7.66
CA LYS A 133 -4.58 -10.03 7.95
C LYS A 133 -3.64 -9.15 8.75
N ARG A 134 -3.04 -8.15 8.11
CA ARG A 134 -2.14 -7.19 8.74
C ARG A 134 -2.79 -5.83 8.88
N VAL A 135 -2.55 -5.16 10.00
CA VAL A 135 -2.98 -3.77 10.24
C VAL A 135 -1.81 -2.85 10.03
N ASP A 136 -1.97 -1.85 9.18
CA ASP A 136 -1.08 -0.70 9.12
C ASP A 136 -1.81 0.55 9.65
N GLU A 137 -1.08 1.38 10.38
CA GLU A 137 -1.60 2.63 10.93
C GLU A 137 -0.93 3.82 10.29
N CYS A 138 -1.73 4.85 10.00
CA CYS A 138 -1.29 6.10 9.44
C CYS A 138 -1.69 7.26 10.34
N LEU A 139 -0.91 8.32 10.31
CA LEU A 139 -1.21 9.59 10.97
C LEU A 139 -0.99 10.77 10.03
N ILE A 140 -1.67 11.88 10.29
CA ILE A 140 -1.47 13.15 9.61
C ILE A 140 -1.31 14.25 10.64
N THR A 141 -0.37 15.17 10.38
CA THR A 141 -0.07 16.30 11.24
C THR A 141 -0.90 17.53 10.89
N GLU A 142 -0.92 18.50 11.79
CA GLU A 142 -1.30 19.88 11.45
C GLU A 142 -0.40 20.43 10.33
N VAL A 143 -0.88 21.48 9.67
CA VAL A 143 -0.18 22.11 8.54
C VAL A 143 1.12 22.76 9.02
N GLN A 144 2.19 22.52 8.26
CA GLN A 144 3.50 23.13 8.44
C GLN A 144 3.88 23.91 7.18
N PRO A 145 4.75 24.90 7.26
CA PRO A 145 5.36 25.51 6.09
C PRO A 145 5.98 24.47 5.16
N PRO A 146 6.16 24.76 3.86
CA PRO A 146 6.89 23.85 2.97
C PRO A 146 8.32 23.60 3.48
N MET A 147 8.63 22.37 3.85
CA MET A 147 9.91 21.98 4.46
C MET A 147 10.69 21.01 3.61
N THR A 148 9.99 20.13 2.86
CA THR A 148 10.62 19.13 2.01
C THR A 148 9.70 18.68 0.89
N LYS A 149 10.31 18.26 -0.22
CA LYS A 149 9.64 17.54 -1.31
C LYS A 149 10.00 16.05 -1.30
N VAL A 150 10.88 15.66 -0.40
CA VAL A 150 11.40 14.30 -0.32
C VAL A 150 10.41 13.42 0.41
N ARG A 151 10.19 12.22 -0.12
CA ARG A 151 9.55 11.14 0.62
C ARG A 151 10.60 10.42 1.45
N LEU A 152 10.31 10.23 2.72
CA LEU A 152 11.20 9.60 3.69
C LEU A 152 10.67 8.22 4.08
N SER A 153 11.59 7.29 4.31
CA SER A 153 11.29 5.99 4.87
C SER A 153 12.42 5.58 5.82
N SER A 154 12.07 5.03 6.97
CA SER A 154 13.02 4.48 7.93
C SER A 154 12.62 3.07 8.32
N ALA A 155 13.52 2.11 8.11
CA ALA A 155 13.35 0.75 8.58
C ALA A 155 13.43 0.70 10.11
N ASP A 156 14.42 1.36 10.70
CA ASP A 156 14.65 1.40 12.15
C ASP A 156 13.54 2.20 12.88
N GLY A 157 13.06 3.29 12.27
CA GLY A 157 11.96 4.09 12.81
C GLY A 157 10.58 3.54 12.49
N ASN A 158 10.49 2.49 11.68
CA ASN A 158 9.24 1.88 11.22
C ASN A 158 8.21 2.91 10.74
N PHE A 159 8.65 3.86 9.92
CA PHE A 159 7.77 4.83 9.28
C PHE A 159 8.16 5.09 7.83
N TYR A 160 7.19 5.50 7.06
CA TYR A 160 7.36 6.11 5.75
C TYR A 160 6.39 7.29 5.63
N GLY A 161 6.77 8.32 4.90
CA GLY A 161 5.90 9.48 4.76
C GLY A 161 6.46 10.60 3.92
N SER A 162 5.68 11.65 3.79
CA SER A 162 6.03 12.85 3.03
C SER A 162 5.20 14.05 3.46
N GLN A 163 5.65 15.24 3.12
CA GLN A 163 4.83 16.44 3.24
C GLN A 163 3.87 16.53 2.06
N THR A 164 2.59 16.80 2.35
CA THR A 164 1.56 17.02 1.32
C THR A 164 1.67 18.42 0.72
N LYS A 165 1.03 18.64 -0.42
CA LYS A 165 0.93 19.98 -1.02
C LYS A 165 0.27 21.01 -0.11
N HIS A 166 -0.55 20.59 0.84
CA HIS A 166 -1.22 21.45 1.82
C HIS A 166 -0.39 21.73 3.07
N GLY A 167 0.82 21.14 3.16
CA GLY A 167 1.76 21.35 4.27
C GLY A 167 1.71 20.31 5.39
N SER A 168 0.65 19.53 5.52
CA SER A 168 0.61 18.45 6.52
C SER A 168 1.57 17.32 6.15
N PHE A 169 2.18 16.68 7.14
CA PHE A 169 2.91 15.46 6.95
C PHE A 169 1.99 14.24 7.14
N ILE A 170 2.10 13.27 6.23
CA ILE A 170 1.46 11.96 6.37
C ILE A 170 2.55 10.93 6.62
N PHE A 171 2.37 10.14 7.69
CA PHE A 171 3.25 9.02 8.01
C PHE A 171 2.46 7.74 8.19
N GLY A 172 2.94 6.67 7.58
CA GLY A 172 2.46 5.31 7.75
C GLY A 172 3.53 4.41 8.33
N GLY A 173 3.15 3.20 8.70
CA GLY A 173 4.08 2.18 9.18
C GLY A 173 3.36 0.94 9.67
N ASN A 174 4.09 -0.16 9.77
CA ASN A 174 3.58 -1.45 10.18
C ASN A 174 3.30 -1.45 11.69
N THR A 175 2.20 -2.05 12.11
CA THR A 175 1.88 -2.25 13.52
C THR A 175 2.46 -3.55 14.10
N ASN A 176 2.99 -4.44 13.25
CA ASN A 176 3.38 -5.82 13.59
C ASN A 176 2.21 -6.64 14.18
N LEU A 177 0.98 -6.20 13.98
CA LEU A 177 -0.22 -6.93 14.35
C LEU A 177 -0.70 -7.73 13.16
N GLU A 178 -0.38 -9.01 13.15
CA GLU A 178 -0.87 -9.97 12.17
C GLU A 178 -1.92 -10.85 12.82
N ARG A 179 -3.05 -11.05 12.13
CA ARG A 179 -4.12 -11.95 12.56
C ARG A 179 -4.38 -12.97 11.47
N TYR A 180 -4.49 -14.23 11.89
CA TYR A 180 -4.85 -15.35 11.02
C TYR A 180 -6.36 -15.59 10.95
N GLU A 181 -7.14 -14.91 11.81
CA GLU A 181 -8.57 -15.15 11.97
C GLU A 181 -9.37 -14.68 10.75
N GLU A 182 -10.40 -15.45 10.41
CA GLU A 182 -11.36 -15.16 9.32
C GLU A 182 -12.41 -14.10 9.73
N CYS A 183 -12.03 -13.07 10.45
CA CYS A 183 -12.96 -12.00 10.79
C CYS A 183 -13.02 -10.99 9.64
N TYR A 184 -14.08 -11.03 8.85
CA TYR A 184 -14.24 -10.21 7.65
C TYR A 184 -15.01 -8.91 7.88
N ASP A 185 -15.73 -8.80 8.98
CA ASP A 185 -16.69 -7.72 9.22
C ASP A 185 -16.17 -6.62 10.14
N ASP A 186 -15.02 -6.82 10.77
CA ASP A 186 -14.48 -5.82 11.68
C ASP A 186 -13.69 -4.75 10.90
N ARG A 187 -14.05 -3.52 11.18
CA ARG A 187 -13.25 -2.39 10.75
C ARG A 187 -11.90 -2.42 11.48
N PRO A 188 -10.78 -2.08 10.79
CA PRO A 188 -9.50 -2.01 11.46
C PRO A 188 -9.59 -0.99 12.59
N ILE A 189 -9.36 -1.45 13.81
CA ILE A 189 -9.34 -0.60 14.98
C ILE A 189 -7.95 0.01 15.07
N ASN A 190 -7.89 1.33 15.09
CA ASN A 190 -6.70 2.03 15.46
C ASN A 190 -6.40 1.76 16.95
N THR A 191 -5.34 1.02 17.23
CA THR A 191 -4.99 0.64 18.61
C THR A 191 -4.36 1.76 19.39
N GLY A 192 -3.82 2.79 18.72
CA GLY A 192 -3.04 3.86 19.30
C GLY A 192 -1.70 3.41 19.92
N LYS A 193 -1.42 2.10 19.95
CA LYS A 193 -0.21 1.58 20.61
C LYS A 193 1.08 1.95 19.89
N GLN A 194 1.02 2.07 18.57
CA GLN A 194 2.19 2.34 17.74
C GLN A 194 2.45 3.83 17.50
N SER A 195 1.43 4.67 17.69
CA SER A 195 1.56 6.10 17.42
C SER A 195 2.59 6.82 18.29
N PRO A 196 2.71 6.56 19.59
CA PRO A 196 3.73 7.19 20.41
C PRO A 196 5.16 6.83 19.98
N ASP A 197 5.40 5.55 19.63
CA ASP A 197 6.71 5.09 19.15
C ASP A 197 7.05 5.70 17.80
N LYS A 198 6.07 5.73 16.90
CA LYS A 198 6.20 6.37 15.60
C LYS A 198 6.48 7.86 15.70
N CYS A 199 5.75 8.59 16.56
CA CYS A 199 5.99 10.01 16.80
C CYS A 199 7.39 10.26 17.41
N ARG A 200 7.84 9.43 18.34
CA ARG A 200 9.20 9.51 18.88
C ARG A 200 10.25 9.26 17.79
N ALA A 201 10.06 8.24 16.96
CA ALA A 201 10.95 7.98 15.84
C ALA A 201 10.98 9.16 14.87
N ILE A 202 9.82 9.65 14.42
CA ILE A 202 9.74 10.80 13.53
C ILE A 202 10.48 12.00 14.11
N GLY A 203 10.23 12.35 15.38
CA GLY A 203 10.91 13.47 16.05
C GLY A 203 12.43 13.28 16.19
N LYS A 204 12.94 12.04 16.24
CA LYS A 204 14.36 11.72 16.23
C LYS A 204 15.00 11.96 14.87
N PHE A 205 14.33 11.53 13.79
CA PHE A 205 14.82 11.69 12.42
C PHE A 205 14.56 13.09 11.86
N ILE A 206 13.47 13.74 12.30
CA ILE A 206 13.01 15.06 11.83
C ILE A 206 12.68 15.94 13.04
N PRO A 207 13.70 16.55 13.68
CA PRO A 207 13.51 17.31 14.93
C PRO A 207 12.49 18.44 14.82
N ALA A 208 12.35 19.04 13.65
CA ALA A 208 11.36 20.09 13.39
C ALA A 208 9.90 19.64 13.58
N LEU A 209 9.64 18.32 13.57
CA LEU A 209 8.30 17.76 13.78
C LEU A 209 8.05 17.29 15.22
N LYS A 210 9.00 17.47 16.14
CA LYS A 210 8.92 16.93 17.52
C LYS A 210 7.67 17.39 18.26
N ASP A 211 7.30 18.65 18.09
CA ASP A 211 6.20 19.30 18.82
C ASP A 211 4.95 19.52 17.92
N VAL A 212 4.98 19.03 16.69
CA VAL A 212 3.88 19.17 15.73
C VAL A 212 2.73 18.22 16.11
N LYS A 213 1.50 18.74 16.13
CA LYS A 213 0.33 18.00 16.56
C LYS A 213 -0.14 17.01 15.50
N VAL A 214 -0.49 15.80 15.93
CA VAL A 214 -1.20 14.84 15.12
C VAL A 214 -2.69 15.18 15.16
N VAL A 215 -3.27 15.49 13.99
CA VAL A 215 -4.68 15.92 13.89
C VAL A 215 -5.61 14.77 13.52
N ARG A 216 -5.08 13.70 12.93
CA ARG A 216 -5.85 12.51 12.60
C ARG A 216 -4.96 11.27 12.57
N HIS A 217 -5.58 10.15 12.93
CA HIS A 217 -4.98 8.84 12.95
C HIS A 217 -6.00 7.80 12.46
N TRP A 218 -5.57 6.85 11.64
CA TRP A 218 -6.44 5.79 11.12
C TRP A 218 -5.66 4.51 10.88
N ALA A 219 -6.38 3.41 10.73
CA ALA A 219 -5.83 2.10 10.44
C ALA A 219 -6.48 1.50 9.20
N GLY A 220 -5.77 0.58 8.54
CA GLY A 220 -6.25 -0.17 7.38
C GLY A 220 -5.82 -1.63 7.42
N TRP A 221 -6.65 -2.51 6.84
CA TRP A 221 -6.30 -3.91 6.63
C TRP A 221 -5.50 -4.08 5.35
N LEU A 222 -4.49 -4.92 5.41
CA LEU A 222 -3.71 -5.37 4.26
C LEU A 222 -3.91 -6.87 4.04
N ASP A 223 -4.03 -7.26 2.77
CA ASP A 223 -4.00 -8.64 2.29
C ASP A 223 -2.55 -9.11 2.15
N SER A 224 -1.90 -9.38 3.28
CA SER A 224 -0.48 -9.75 3.28
C SER A 224 -0.30 -11.22 2.95
N MET A 225 0.43 -11.53 1.88
CA MET A 225 0.84 -12.90 1.56
C MET A 225 2.03 -13.33 2.43
N VAL A 226 2.15 -14.63 2.68
CA VAL A 226 3.24 -15.19 3.48
C VAL A 226 4.60 -14.92 2.83
N ASP A 227 4.68 -15.07 1.51
CA ASP A 227 5.88 -14.82 0.70
C ASP A 227 6.00 -13.36 0.21
N ARG A 228 5.00 -12.53 0.52
CA ARG A 228 4.88 -11.13 0.08
C ARG A 228 4.73 -10.93 -1.43
N LEU A 229 4.46 -11.99 -2.18
CA LEU A 229 4.21 -11.92 -3.62
C LEU A 229 2.72 -11.89 -3.92
N PRO A 230 2.26 -11.05 -4.85
CA PRO A 230 0.85 -11.02 -5.25
C PRO A 230 0.49 -12.24 -6.11
N ILE A 231 -0.77 -12.63 -6.07
CA ILE A 231 -1.34 -13.59 -7.01
C ILE A 231 -1.93 -12.80 -8.19
N ILE A 232 -1.36 -13.00 -9.39
CA ILE A 232 -1.84 -12.40 -10.64
C ILE A 232 -1.84 -13.51 -11.67
N GLN A 233 -2.93 -14.29 -11.72
CA GLN A 233 -3.01 -15.43 -12.63
C GLN A 233 -4.45 -15.93 -12.81
N GLU A 234 -4.72 -16.59 -13.94
CA GLU A 234 -5.91 -17.44 -14.11
C GLU A 234 -5.79 -18.69 -13.25
N ILE A 235 -6.89 -19.13 -12.66
CA ILE A 235 -6.93 -20.30 -11.76
C ILE A 235 -7.40 -21.52 -12.51
N PRO A 236 -6.52 -22.50 -12.79
CA PRO A 236 -6.88 -23.70 -13.56
C PRO A 236 -8.03 -24.51 -12.95
N GLU A 237 -8.13 -24.57 -11.62
CA GLU A 237 -9.17 -25.29 -10.87
C GLU A 237 -10.54 -24.59 -10.93
N VAL A 238 -10.56 -23.34 -11.37
CA VAL A 238 -11.77 -22.53 -11.54
C VAL A 238 -11.68 -21.75 -12.85
N PRO A 239 -11.81 -22.42 -14.01
CA PRO A 239 -11.68 -21.75 -15.29
C PRO A 239 -12.57 -20.52 -15.42
N GLY A 240 -12.07 -19.46 -16.05
CA GLY A 240 -12.74 -18.15 -16.17
C GLY A 240 -12.58 -17.23 -14.97
N LEU A 241 -11.82 -17.63 -13.94
CA LEU A 241 -11.48 -16.78 -12.80
C LEU A 241 -10.00 -16.40 -12.85
N VAL A 242 -9.74 -15.10 -12.86
CA VAL A 242 -8.41 -14.50 -12.69
C VAL A 242 -8.34 -13.89 -11.31
N LEU A 243 -7.30 -14.22 -10.55
CA LEU A 243 -6.99 -13.54 -9.28
C LEU A 243 -6.02 -12.38 -9.50
N ALA A 244 -6.31 -11.24 -8.87
CA ALA A 244 -5.42 -10.08 -8.77
C ALA A 244 -5.48 -9.53 -7.34
N CYS A 245 -4.79 -10.20 -6.40
CA CYS A 245 -4.89 -9.93 -4.97
C CYS A 245 -3.61 -10.32 -4.21
N GLY A 246 -3.56 -10.08 -2.91
CA GLY A 246 -2.39 -10.42 -2.08
C GLY A 246 -1.21 -9.47 -2.26
N PHE A 247 -1.47 -8.22 -2.54
CA PHE A 247 -0.42 -7.24 -2.87
C PHE A 247 0.47 -6.81 -1.70
N SER A 248 0.18 -7.24 -0.49
CA SER A 248 1.02 -7.05 0.70
C SER A 248 1.41 -5.58 0.97
N GLY A 249 0.53 -4.63 0.61
CA GLY A 249 0.75 -3.19 0.76
C GLY A 249 1.38 -2.50 -0.45
N HIS A 250 1.73 -3.22 -1.53
CA HIS A 250 2.39 -2.65 -2.72
C HIS A 250 1.45 -2.43 -3.92
N GLY A 251 0.16 -2.79 -3.80
CA GLY A 251 -0.79 -2.82 -4.90
C GLY A 251 -0.98 -1.49 -5.63
N PHE A 252 -0.93 -0.36 -4.91
CA PHE A 252 -1.10 0.95 -5.53
C PHE A 252 0.00 1.25 -6.57
N ALA A 253 1.27 0.97 -6.24
CA ALA A 253 2.39 1.27 -7.13
C ALA A 253 2.40 0.39 -8.38
N ILE A 254 2.08 -0.90 -8.23
CA ILE A 254 2.12 -1.86 -9.34
C ILE A 254 0.77 -2.02 -10.07
N GLY A 255 -0.30 -1.41 -9.56
CA GLY A 255 -1.65 -1.52 -10.12
C GLY A 255 -1.76 -1.27 -11.63
N PRO A 256 -1.11 -0.24 -12.20
CA PRO A 256 -1.12 -0.02 -13.65
C PRO A 256 -0.48 -1.17 -14.46
N ALA A 257 0.60 -1.77 -13.94
CA ALA A 257 1.23 -2.93 -14.58
C ALA A 257 0.34 -4.17 -14.47
N VAL A 258 -0.31 -4.38 -13.33
CA VAL A 258 -1.27 -5.47 -13.12
C VAL A 258 -2.43 -5.37 -14.11
N GLY A 259 -3.03 -4.19 -14.25
CA GLY A 259 -4.11 -3.97 -15.22
C GLY A 259 -3.72 -4.19 -16.68
N LYS A 260 -2.42 -4.21 -16.99
CA LYS A 260 -1.90 -4.56 -18.32
C LYS A 260 -1.67 -6.07 -18.48
N ILE A 261 -1.43 -6.79 -17.39
CA ILE A 261 -1.19 -8.23 -17.36
C ILE A 261 -2.51 -9.00 -17.41
N VAL A 262 -3.50 -8.52 -16.68
CA VAL A 262 -4.85 -9.08 -16.59
C VAL A 262 -5.70 -8.66 -17.80
#